data_03781d4206ddd389086cd1e421a04bf2
#
_entry.id   03781d4206ddd389086cd1e421a04bf2
#
_cell.length_a   1.000
_cell.length_b   1.000
_cell.length_c   1.000
_cell.angle_alpha   90.00
_cell.angle_beta   90.00
_cell.angle_gamma   90.00
#
_symmetry.space_group_name_H-M   'P 1'
#
loop_
_entity.id
_entity.type
_entity.pdbx_description
1 polymer ?
#
loop_
_entity_poly.entity_id
_entity_poly.type
_entity_poly.pdbx_seq_one_letter_code
_entity_poly.pdbx_strand_id
1 'polypeptide(L)'
;MPAARTRRARAAVRRKRRVAAVVNDLTDAQWQALQAMWGGCAYCGVTGKAMQRDCVLALSRGGRYTLENIVPACASCNASKCNDEVTGWLRRKRYDERAFLLRHREVAAALTLQFAAEAPTPGE
;
A
#
# COMPACT_ATOMS: atom_id res chain seq x y z
N MET A 1 -2.84 38.56 3.40
CA MET A 1 -2.14 37.41 4.01
C MET A 1 -2.96 36.14 3.80
N PRO A 2 -2.33 35.07 3.32
CA PRO A 2 -3.05 33.81 3.22
C PRO A 2 -3.43 33.30 4.61
N ALA A 3 -4.60 32.71 4.74
CA ALA A 3 -5.01 32.08 6.00
C ALA A 3 -4.04 30.97 6.39
N ALA A 4 -3.81 30.80 7.69
CA ALA A 4 -2.98 29.71 8.18
C ALA A 4 -3.63 28.36 7.82
N ARG A 5 -2.81 27.39 7.35
CA ARG A 5 -3.29 26.05 7.05
C ARG A 5 -3.75 25.35 8.32
N THR A 6 -4.84 24.61 8.22
CA THR A 6 -5.30 23.76 9.32
C THR A 6 -4.28 22.62 9.58
N ARG A 7 -4.40 21.99 10.75
CA ARG A 7 -3.60 20.80 11.10
C ARG A 7 -3.77 19.70 10.04
N ARG A 8 -5.00 19.48 9.59
CA ARG A 8 -5.32 18.48 8.57
C ARG A 8 -4.67 18.81 7.22
N ALA A 9 -4.72 20.07 6.80
CA ALA A 9 -4.11 20.52 5.55
C ALA A 9 -2.58 20.38 5.61
N ARG A 10 -1.96 20.73 6.74
CA ARG A 10 -0.52 20.55 6.94
C ARG A 10 -0.12 19.08 6.89
N ALA A 11 -0.93 18.19 7.48
CA ALA A 11 -0.68 16.75 7.44
C ALA A 11 -0.75 16.21 6.00
N ALA A 12 -1.73 16.69 5.21
CA ALA A 12 -1.85 16.30 3.80
C ALA A 12 -0.66 16.75 2.97
N VAL A 13 -0.15 17.97 3.19
CA VAL A 13 1.05 18.47 2.51
C VAL A 13 2.28 17.64 2.88
N ARG A 14 2.45 17.30 4.15
CA ARG A 14 3.56 16.45 4.59
C ARG A 14 3.51 15.07 3.96
N ARG A 15 2.32 14.49 3.84
CA ARG A 15 2.11 13.20 3.18
C ARG A 15 2.55 13.26 1.71
N LYS A 16 2.11 14.28 0.98
CA LYS A 16 2.50 14.46 -0.43
C LYS A 16 4.01 14.59 -0.57
N ARG A 17 4.67 15.34 0.29
CA ARG A 17 6.11 15.50 0.26
C ARG A 17 6.83 14.18 0.53
N ARG A 18 6.34 13.38 1.46
CA ARG A 18 6.93 12.05 1.75
C ARG A 18 6.82 11.11 0.57
N VAL A 19 5.64 11.06 -0.08
CA VAL A 19 5.43 10.22 -1.26
C VAL A 19 6.36 10.65 -2.40
N ALA A 20 6.51 11.95 -2.62
CA ALA A 20 7.38 12.50 -3.65
C ALA A 20 8.86 12.23 -3.36
N ALA A 21 9.25 12.15 -2.08
CA ALA A 21 10.65 12.00 -1.67
C ALA A 21 11.15 10.55 -1.66
N VAL A 22 10.26 9.56 -1.79
CA VAL A 22 10.61 8.13 -1.78
C VAL A 22 10.43 7.54 -3.16
N VAL A 23 10.93 6.32 -3.35
CA VAL A 23 10.68 5.58 -4.60
C VAL A 23 9.17 5.38 -4.75
N ASN A 24 8.65 5.90 -5.84
CA ASN A 24 7.22 5.89 -6.16
C ASN A 24 7.07 5.43 -7.61
N ASP A 25 7.28 4.15 -7.83
CA ASP A 25 7.25 3.55 -9.16
C ASP A 25 6.03 2.67 -9.41
N LEU A 26 5.06 2.69 -8.50
CA LEU A 26 3.82 1.93 -8.69
C LEU A 26 3.00 2.54 -9.81
N THR A 27 2.81 1.78 -10.88
CA THR A 27 2.01 2.19 -12.02
C THR A 27 0.52 1.89 -11.79
N ASP A 28 -0.36 2.51 -12.57
CA ASP A 28 -1.78 2.20 -12.53
C ASP A 28 -2.06 0.75 -12.92
N ALA A 29 -1.33 0.21 -13.88
CA ALA A 29 -1.45 -1.20 -14.27
C ALA A 29 -1.09 -2.14 -13.12
N GLN A 30 -0.03 -1.83 -12.39
CA GLN A 30 0.36 -2.60 -11.21
C GLN A 30 -0.69 -2.52 -10.11
N TRP A 31 -1.25 -1.34 -9.89
CA TRP A 31 -2.32 -1.16 -8.90
C TRP A 31 -3.57 -1.97 -9.25
N GLN A 32 -3.97 -1.97 -10.53
CA GLN A 32 -5.10 -2.79 -10.98
C GLN A 32 -4.82 -4.28 -10.77
N ALA A 33 -3.60 -4.72 -11.07
CA ALA A 33 -3.20 -6.11 -10.88
C ALA A 33 -3.20 -6.52 -9.39
N LEU A 34 -2.75 -5.63 -8.51
CA LEU A 34 -2.80 -5.85 -7.07
C LEU A 34 -4.25 -6.03 -6.58
N GLN A 35 -5.15 -5.15 -7.01
CA GLN A 35 -6.56 -5.26 -6.64
C GLN A 35 -7.18 -6.56 -7.14
N ALA A 36 -6.91 -6.94 -8.38
CA ALA A 36 -7.44 -8.17 -8.98
C ALA A 36 -6.92 -9.41 -8.24
N MET A 37 -5.65 -9.44 -7.92
CA MET A 37 -5.04 -10.61 -7.28
C MET A 37 -5.46 -10.78 -5.82
N TRP A 38 -5.57 -9.68 -5.07
CA TRP A 38 -6.07 -9.74 -3.70
C TRP A 38 -7.58 -10.03 -3.65
N GLY A 39 -8.35 -9.52 -4.60
CA GLY A 39 -9.79 -9.76 -4.69
C GLY A 39 -10.62 -8.99 -3.67
N GLY A 40 -10.03 -8.08 -2.93
CA GLY A 40 -10.68 -7.29 -1.89
C GLY A 40 -9.65 -6.65 -0.98
N CYS A 41 -10.08 -6.24 0.21
CA CYS A 41 -9.16 -5.69 1.21
C CYS A 41 -8.16 -6.76 1.64
N ALA A 42 -6.87 -6.44 1.58
CA ALA A 42 -5.81 -7.37 1.95
C ALA A 42 -5.87 -7.77 3.43
N TYR A 43 -6.45 -6.95 4.27
CA TYR A 43 -6.48 -7.18 5.73
C TYR A 43 -7.77 -7.86 6.20
N CYS A 44 -8.93 -7.32 5.86
CA CYS A 44 -10.21 -7.85 6.33
C CYS A 44 -10.99 -8.66 5.30
N GLY A 45 -10.57 -8.62 4.03
CA GLY A 45 -11.19 -9.39 2.98
C GLY A 45 -12.48 -8.81 2.40
N VAL A 46 -12.91 -7.63 2.85
CA VAL A 46 -14.16 -7.04 2.34
C VAL A 46 -14.05 -6.78 0.84
N THR A 47 -15.14 -7.06 0.12
CA THR A 47 -15.23 -6.85 -1.33
C THR A 47 -16.29 -5.80 -1.64
N GLY A 48 -16.36 -5.36 -2.91
CA GLY A 48 -17.41 -4.46 -3.37
C GLY A 48 -17.25 -3.02 -2.90
N LYS A 49 -16.10 -2.65 -2.38
CA LYS A 49 -15.79 -1.29 -1.94
C LYS A 49 -14.56 -0.78 -2.66
N ALA A 50 -14.46 0.53 -2.83
CA ALA A 50 -13.24 1.15 -3.34
C ALA A 50 -12.08 0.88 -2.39
N MET A 51 -10.93 0.49 -2.95
CA MET A 51 -9.73 0.20 -2.17
C MET A 51 -8.76 1.36 -2.24
N GLN A 52 -8.04 1.55 -1.15
CA GLN A 52 -6.97 2.55 -1.04
C GLN A 52 -5.62 1.85 -1.12
N ARG A 53 -4.62 2.57 -1.61
CA ARG A 53 -3.24 2.08 -1.66
C ARG A 53 -2.64 2.22 -0.26
N ASP A 54 -2.35 1.10 0.39
CA ASP A 54 -1.76 1.10 1.73
C ASP A 54 -0.34 0.52 1.69
N CYS A 55 0.58 1.20 2.35
CA CYS A 55 1.94 0.70 2.52
C CYS A 55 1.98 -0.30 3.67
N VAL A 56 2.40 -1.53 3.39
CA VAL A 56 2.59 -2.54 4.44
C VAL A 56 3.61 -2.04 5.45
N LEU A 57 4.78 -1.58 4.96
CA LEU A 57 5.73 -0.80 5.77
C LEU A 57 5.47 0.67 5.51
N ALA A 58 5.06 1.41 6.53
CA ALA A 58 4.70 2.82 6.40
C ALA A 58 5.87 3.67 5.87
N LEU A 59 5.55 4.72 5.09
CA LEU A 59 6.56 5.65 4.58
C LEU A 59 7.39 6.25 5.70
N SER A 60 6.78 6.57 6.83
CA SER A 60 7.45 7.12 8.01
C SER A 60 8.45 6.14 8.65
N ARG A 61 8.36 4.86 8.31
CA ARG A 61 9.24 3.79 8.81
C ARG A 61 10.23 3.30 7.74
N GLY A 62 10.39 4.04 6.65
CA GLY A 62 11.30 3.69 5.57
C GLY A 62 10.67 2.88 4.45
N GLY A 63 9.37 2.72 4.45
CA GLY A 63 8.66 2.05 3.35
C GLY A 63 8.73 2.83 2.06
N ARG A 64 8.59 2.11 0.94
CA ARG A 64 8.58 2.68 -0.41
C ARG A 64 7.23 2.46 -1.06
N TYR A 65 6.89 3.34 -1.99
CA TYR A 65 5.63 3.27 -2.72
C TYR A 65 5.81 2.38 -3.97
N THR A 66 6.01 1.09 -3.73
CA THR A 66 6.39 0.11 -4.75
C THR A 66 5.45 -1.08 -4.75
N LEU A 67 5.52 -1.87 -5.82
CA LEU A 67 4.70 -3.06 -6.00
C LEU A 67 4.78 -4.04 -4.81
N GLU A 68 5.96 -4.19 -4.23
CA GLU A 68 6.19 -5.12 -3.12
C GLU A 68 5.62 -4.62 -1.79
N ASN A 69 5.38 -3.32 -1.67
CA ASN A 69 4.98 -2.70 -0.40
C ASN A 69 3.54 -2.18 -0.39
N ILE A 70 2.86 -2.17 -1.53
CA ILE A 70 1.49 -1.66 -1.62
C ILE A 70 0.50 -2.82 -1.66
N VAL A 71 -0.57 -2.68 -0.87
CA VAL A 71 -1.70 -3.62 -0.89
C VAL A 71 -3.00 -2.82 -0.96
N PRO A 72 -4.07 -3.41 -1.52
CA PRO A 72 -5.38 -2.78 -1.44
C PRO A 72 -5.94 -2.88 -0.02
N ALA A 73 -6.40 -1.78 0.52
CA ALA A 73 -7.03 -1.72 1.84
C ALA A 73 -8.32 -0.93 1.76
N CYS A 74 -9.36 -1.40 2.46
CA CYS A 74 -10.58 -0.62 2.58
C CYS A 74 -10.31 0.61 3.46
N ALA A 75 -11.16 1.63 3.33
CA ALA A 75 -10.99 2.88 4.08
C ALA A 75 -10.91 2.66 5.59
N SER A 76 -11.71 1.74 6.11
CA SER A 76 -11.75 1.42 7.53
C SER A 76 -10.42 0.82 8.03
N CYS A 77 -9.90 -0.18 7.33
CA CYS A 77 -8.61 -0.79 7.71
C CYS A 77 -7.46 0.18 7.54
N ASN A 78 -7.43 0.95 6.46
CA ASN A 78 -6.38 1.94 6.21
C ASN A 78 -6.34 3.00 7.31
N ALA A 79 -7.51 3.53 7.70
CA ALA A 79 -7.60 4.52 8.76
C ALA A 79 -7.20 3.93 10.13
N SER A 80 -7.63 2.70 10.42
CA SER A 80 -7.31 2.03 11.68
C SER A 80 -5.82 1.71 11.81
N LYS A 81 -5.22 1.19 10.73
CA LYS A 81 -3.79 0.84 10.73
C LYS A 81 -2.89 2.07 10.78
N CYS A 82 -3.23 3.10 10.00
CA CYS A 82 -2.45 4.33 9.93
C CYS A 82 -0.96 4.03 9.69
N ASN A 83 -0.07 4.50 10.57
CA ASN A 83 1.38 4.27 10.49
C ASN A 83 1.86 3.14 11.43
N ASP A 84 0.94 2.35 11.94
CA ASP A 84 1.29 1.26 12.85
C ASP A 84 2.10 0.18 12.13
N GLU A 85 2.91 -0.53 12.91
CA GLU A 85 3.57 -1.72 12.43
C GLU A 85 2.51 -2.79 12.14
N VAL A 86 2.58 -3.40 10.94
CA VAL A 86 1.49 -4.22 10.41
C VAL A 86 1.18 -5.45 11.27
N THR A 87 2.21 -6.16 11.74
CA THR A 87 1.96 -7.41 12.47
C THR A 87 1.33 -7.16 13.84
N GLY A 88 1.77 -6.12 14.55
CA GLY A 88 1.17 -5.72 15.81
C GLY A 88 -0.26 -5.27 15.64
N TRP A 89 -0.55 -4.51 14.58
CA TRP A 89 -1.91 -4.07 14.29
C TRP A 89 -2.82 -5.26 13.95
N LEU A 90 -2.36 -6.19 13.11
CA LEU A 90 -3.13 -7.39 12.75
C LEU A 90 -3.51 -8.20 13.99
N ARG A 91 -2.58 -8.36 14.93
CA ARG A 91 -2.83 -9.06 16.19
C ARG A 91 -3.90 -8.36 17.03
N ARG A 92 -3.80 -7.05 17.15
CA ARG A 92 -4.81 -6.26 17.89
C ARG A 92 -6.19 -6.37 17.28
N LYS A 93 -6.27 -6.44 15.96
CA LYS A 93 -7.54 -6.61 15.23
C LYS A 93 -8.01 -8.06 15.20
N ARG A 94 -7.21 -8.98 15.68
CA ARG A 94 -7.47 -10.43 15.64
C ARG A 94 -7.65 -10.94 14.21
N TYR A 95 -6.92 -10.35 13.29
CA TYR A 95 -6.82 -10.85 11.92
C TYR A 95 -5.74 -11.93 11.84
N ASP A 96 -5.82 -12.79 10.83
CA ASP A 96 -4.86 -13.88 10.64
C ASP A 96 -3.55 -13.32 10.06
N GLU A 97 -2.62 -13.00 10.95
CA GLU A 97 -1.31 -12.45 10.61
C GLU A 97 -0.53 -13.36 9.65
N ARG A 98 -0.51 -14.65 9.94
CA ARG A 98 0.22 -15.61 9.13
C ARG A 98 -0.36 -15.70 7.71
N ALA A 99 -1.67 -15.79 7.59
CA ALA A 99 -2.34 -15.85 6.30
C ALA A 99 -2.06 -14.59 5.48
N PHE A 100 -2.09 -13.41 6.12
CA PHE A 100 -1.76 -12.17 5.45
C PHE A 100 -0.32 -12.17 4.92
N LEU A 101 0.65 -12.52 5.76
CA LEU A 101 2.05 -12.49 5.39
C LEU A 101 2.36 -13.48 4.24
N LEU A 102 1.78 -14.68 4.27
CA LEU A 102 1.94 -15.65 3.21
C LEU A 102 1.32 -15.15 1.90
N ARG A 103 0.11 -14.61 1.97
CA ARG A 103 -0.57 -14.06 0.79
C ARG A 103 0.19 -12.89 0.21
N HIS A 104 0.64 -11.97 1.05
CA HIS A 104 1.43 -10.82 0.61
C HIS A 104 2.69 -11.27 -0.14
N ARG A 105 3.40 -12.25 0.40
CA ARG A 105 4.59 -12.80 -0.24
C ARG A 105 4.27 -13.41 -1.61
N GLU A 106 3.20 -14.20 -1.69
CA GLU A 106 2.78 -14.84 -2.95
C GLU A 106 2.39 -13.82 -4.01
N VAL A 107 1.58 -12.83 -3.64
CA VAL A 107 1.13 -11.78 -4.55
C VAL A 107 2.31 -10.94 -5.03
N ALA A 108 3.16 -10.51 -4.11
CA ALA A 108 4.33 -9.70 -4.46
C ALA A 108 5.26 -10.45 -5.41
N ALA A 109 5.53 -11.73 -5.15
CA ALA A 109 6.40 -12.54 -6.01
C ALA A 109 5.80 -12.73 -7.40
N ALA A 110 4.51 -13.05 -7.49
CA ALA A 110 3.83 -13.29 -8.77
C ALA A 110 3.80 -12.02 -9.63
N LEU A 111 3.46 -10.88 -9.03
CA LEU A 111 3.35 -9.63 -9.78
C LEU A 111 4.73 -9.05 -10.13
N THR A 112 5.71 -9.19 -9.26
CA THR A 112 7.09 -8.80 -9.57
C THR A 112 7.59 -9.55 -10.80
N LEU A 113 7.34 -10.84 -10.86
CA LEU A 113 7.72 -11.66 -12.01
C LEU A 113 6.96 -11.24 -13.28
N GLN A 114 5.66 -11.01 -13.18
CA GLN A 114 4.82 -10.58 -14.31
C GLN A 114 5.32 -9.26 -14.89
N PHE A 115 5.52 -8.25 -14.06
CA PHE A 115 5.92 -6.92 -14.52
C PHE A 115 7.39 -6.84 -14.91
N ALA A 116 8.24 -7.69 -14.38
CA ALA A 116 9.63 -7.81 -14.82
C ALA A 116 9.70 -8.32 -16.26
N ALA A 117 8.84 -9.28 -16.62
CA ALA A 117 8.78 -9.82 -17.99
C ALA A 117 8.25 -8.80 -18.99
N GLU A 118 7.48 -7.79 -18.54
CA GLU A 118 6.91 -6.74 -19.38
C GLU A 118 7.81 -5.50 -19.45
N ALA A 119 8.85 -5.41 -18.62
CA ALA A 119 9.74 -4.26 -18.58
C ALA A 119 10.61 -4.20 -19.84
N PRO A 120 10.94 -2.97 -20.34
CA PRO A 120 11.87 -2.84 -21.45
C PRO A 120 13.24 -3.43 -21.09
N THR A 121 13.87 -4.11 -22.07
CA THR A 121 15.21 -4.66 -21.86
C THR A 121 16.22 -3.52 -21.77
N PRO A 122 17.19 -3.56 -20.82
CA PRO A 122 18.24 -2.55 -20.77
C PRO A 122 19.00 -2.48 -22.11
N GLY A 123 19.20 -1.28 -22.63
CA GLY A 123 19.92 -1.03 -23.86
C GLY A 123 19.08 -0.97 -25.13
N GLU A 124 17.77 -1.14 -25.04
CA GLU A 124 16.85 -0.93 -26.17
C GLU A 124 16.40 0.51 -26.29
#